data_c8f948dbd6127d8bba1ce637c5c3e662
#
_entry.id   c8f948dbd6127d8bba1ce637c5c3e662
#
_cell.length_a   1.000
_cell.length_b   1.000
_cell.length_c   1.000
_cell.angle_alpha   90.00
_cell.angle_beta   90.00
_cell.angle_gamma   90.00
#
_symmetry.space_group_name_H-M   'P 1'
#
loop_
_entity.id
_entity.type
_entity.pdbx_description
1 polymer ?
#
loop_
_entity_poly.entity_id
_entity_poly.type
_entity_poly.pdbx_seq_one_letter_code
_entity_poly.pdbx_strand_id
1 'polypeptide(L)'
;DRRQRQMCIRDRMYPDTENIAFISDNSYGGVAMQAYVVKEMKKFPELDLILLDGRVNTIYTICDRLHELPEHTAVLMGTWRVDMNDGYFMRNATYAMMEAAPALPTFSLSSAGLGYWAVAGIVPAYRALGKEMARQSYRLLTDPQDGNTHMEVIPNETILDGKLVKEKKLNITGLPQPVKMLNVTPSFYEQYKYHIWSVGAVLLVLLGGLFVSLYFYYHTKKLKDELEVSEGALREAK
;
A
#
# COMPACT_ATOMS: atom_id res chain seq x y z
N ASP A 1 13.32 7.54 -16.70
CA ASP A 1 12.24 6.91 -17.45
C ASP A 1 11.33 6.11 -16.53
N ARG A 2 9.99 6.23 -16.70
CA ARG A 2 8.95 5.60 -15.84
C ARG A 2 9.08 4.06 -15.82
N ARG A 3 9.39 3.45 -16.94
CA ARG A 3 9.45 2.00 -17.13
C ARG A 3 10.72 1.40 -16.54
N GLN A 4 11.82 2.08 -16.70
CA GLN A 4 13.09 1.71 -16.09
C GLN A 4 12.99 1.72 -14.55
N ARG A 5 12.23 2.68 -13.98
CA ARG A 5 11.94 2.70 -12.54
C ARG A 5 11.05 1.54 -12.10
N GLN A 6 10.09 1.09 -12.91
CA GLN A 6 9.26 -0.08 -12.58
C GLN A 6 10.07 -1.37 -12.56
N MET A 7 10.99 -1.55 -13.52
CA MET A 7 11.90 -2.69 -13.49
C MET A 7 12.84 -2.65 -12.28
N CYS A 8 13.36 -1.47 -11.92
CA CYS A 8 14.13 -1.32 -10.67
C CYS A 8 13.32 -1.66 -9.40
N ILE A 9 12.00 -1.42 -9.39
CA ILE A 9 11.14 -1.80 -8.27
C ILE A 9 11.04 -3.32 -8.20
N ARG A 10 10.79 -4.00 -9.34
CA ARG A 10 10.77 -5.46 -9.41
C ARG A 10 12.07 -6.06 -8.91
N ASP A 11 13.22 -5.65 -9.44
CA ASP A 11 14.53 -6.21 -9.09
C ASP A 11 14.82 -6.15 -7.59
N ARG A 12 14.29 -5.16 -6.91
CA ARG A 12 14.45 -5.00 -5.46
C ARG A 12 13.42 -5.77 -4.66
N MET A 13 12.18 -5.83 -5.14
CA MET A 13 11.08 -6.50 -4.45
C MET A 13 11.07 -8.02 -4.70
N TYR A 14 11.48 -8.44 -5.91
CA TYR A 14 11.49 -9.82 -6.36
C TYR A 14 12.80 -10.12 -7.11
N PRO A 15 13.92 -10.25 -6.41
CA PRO A 15 15.22 -10.46 -7.03
C PRO A 15 15.30 -11.75 -7.86
N ASP A 16 14.50 -12.77 -7.47
CA ASP A 16 14.49 -14.07 -8.14
C ASP A 16 13.58 -14.11 -9.38
N THR A 17 13.07 -12.96 -9.85
CA THR A 17 12.21 -12.92 -11.03
C THR A 17 12.99 -13.20 -12.30
N GLU A 18 12.62 -14.24 -13.01
CA GLU A 18 13.19 -14.65 -14.31
C GLU A 18 12.26 -14.29 -15.48
N ASN A 19 10.95 -14.27 -15.23
CA ASN A 19 9.94 -14.07 -16.27
C ASN A 19 9.05 -12.85 -15.98
N ILE A 20 8.70 -12.10 -17.03
CA ILE A 20 7.69 -11.04 -17.00
C ILE A 20 6.53 -11.43 -17.89
N ALA A 21 5.38 -11.72 -17.31
CA ALA A 21 4.14 -11.92 -18.05
C ALA A 21 3.44 -10.57 -18.23
N PHE A 22 3.36 -10.10 -19.47
CA PHE A 22 2.72 -8.82 -19.79
C PHE A 22 1.33 -9.04 -20.37
N ILE A 23 0.31 -8.47 -19.70
CA ILE A 23 -1.08 -8.53 -20.11
C ILE A 23 -1.47 -7.24 -20.86
N SER A 24 -1.94 -7.38 -22.08
CA SER A 24 -2.48 -6.27 -22.89
C SER A 24 -3.73 -6.71 -23.66
N ASP A 25 -4.62 -5.76 -23.88
CA ASP A 25 -5.85 -5.97 -24.64
C ASP A 25 -5.71 -5.68 -26.15
N ASN A 26 -6.78 -5.91 -26.91
CA ASN A 26 -6.87 -5.63 -28.34
C ASN A 26 -7.22 -4.18 -28.66
N SER A 27 -7.20 -3.26 -27.70
CA SER A 27 -7.38 -1.84 -27.97
C SER A 27 -6.13 -1.22 -28.57
N TYR A 28 -6.27 -0.11 -29.28
CA TYR A 28 -5.13 0.67 -29.79
C TYR A 28 -4.12 0.99 -28.68
N GLY A 29 -4.61 1.39 -27.51
CA GLY A 29 -3.77 1.67 -26.35
C GLY A 29 -3.02 0.44 -25.84
N GLY A 30 -3.69 -0.72 -25.77
CA GLY A 30 -3.08 -2.00 -25.36
C GLY A 30 -1.99 -2.45 -26.33
N VAL A 31 -2.27 -2.41 -27.63
CA VAL A 31 -1.31 -2.76 -28.69
C VAL A 31 -0.09 -1.83 -28.67
N ALA A 32 -0.32 -0.52 -28.57
CA ALA A 32 0.77 0.45 -28.48
C ALA A 32 1.63 0.23 -27.20
N MET A 33 0.98 -0.06 -26.07
CA MET A 33 1.68 -0.34 -24.82
C MET A 33 2.52 -1.62 -24.91
N GLN A 34 1.99 -2.67 -25.55
CA GLN A 34 2.72 -3.91 -25.81
C GLN A 34 4.00 -3.66 -26.62
N ALA A 35 3.88 -2.92 -27.74
CA ALA A 35 5.02 -2.59 -28.58
C ALA A 35 6.12 -1.86 -27.78
N TYR A 36 5.73 -0.99 -26.87
CA TYR A 36 6.66 -0.32 -25.98
C TYR A 36 7.31 -1.27 -24.97
N VAL A 37 6.53 -2.16 -24.34
CA VAL A 37 7.07 -3.13 -23.37
C VAL A 37 8.08 -4.05 -24.07
N VAL A 38 7.76 -4.59 -25.24
CA VAL A 38 8.67 -5.41 -26.04
C VAL A 38 9.98 -4.66 -26.36
N LYS A 39 9.88 -3.37 -26.69
CA LYS A 39 11.08 -2.54 -26.94
C LYS A 39 11.92 -2.34 -25.69
N GLU A 40 11.29 -2.06 -24.55
CA GLU A 40 12.00 -1.82 -23.29
C GLU A 40 12.63 -3.11 -22.74
N MET A 41 11.97 -4.27 -22.90
CA MET A 41 12.49 -5.57 -22.46
C MET A 41 13.81 -5.95 -23.12
N LYS A 42 14.13 -5.42 -24.31
CA LYS A 42 15.45 -5.62 -24.94
C LYS A 42 16.62 -5.07 -24.11
N LYS A 43 16.35 -4.22 -23.12
CA LYS A 43 17.36 -3.68 -22.19
C LYS A 43 17.63 -4.62 -21.00
N PHE A 44 16.85 -5.69 -20.88
CA PHE A 44 16.88 -6.66 -19.80
C PHE A 44 16.95 -8.07 -20.38
N PRO A 45 18.09 -8.43 -21.01
CA PRO A 45 18.25 -9.70 -21.71
C PRO A 45 18.21 -10.92 -20.76
N GLU A 46 18.36 -10.69 -19.46
CA GLU A 46 18.27 -11.71 -18.41
C GLU A 46 16.82 -12.10 -18.05
N LEU A 47 15.82 -11.43 -18.65
CA LEU A 47 14.41 -11.65 -18.35
C LEU A 47 13.66 -12.13 -19.59
N ASP A 48 12.91 -13.20 -19.42
CA ASP A 48 12.02 -13.69 -20.45
C ASP A 48 10.69 -12.93 -20.44
N LEU A 49 10.22 -12.49 -21.62
CA LEU A 49 8.95 -11.82 -21.79
C LEU A 49 7.89 -12.77 -22.32
N ILE A 50 6.87 -13.03 -21.52
CA ILE A 50 5.69 -13.81 -21.87
C ILE A 50 4.55 -12.85 -22.20
N LEU A 51 4.07 -12.86 -23.46
CA LEU A 51 2.97 -12.00 -23.90
C LEU A 51 1.63 -12.70 -23.69
N LEU A 52 0.79 -12.11 -22.87
CA LEU A 52 -0.62 -12.45 -22.69
C LEU A 52 -1.46 -11.45 -23.46
N ASP A 53 -1.54 -11.66 -24.77
CA ASP A 53 -2.01 -10.69 -25.77
C ASP A 53 -3.49 -10.89 -26.07
N GLY A 54 -4.31 -9.89 -25.81
CA GLY A 54 -5.74 -9.88 -26.06
C GLY A 54 -6.15 -9.90 -27.55
N ARG A 55 -5.21 -9.72 -28.47
CA ARG A 55 -5.48 -9.89 -29.92
C ARG A 55 -5.67 -11.35 -30.33
N VAL A 56 -5.13 -12.28 -29.53
CA VAL A 56 -5.13 -13.72 -29.82
C VAL A 56 -5.65 -14.56 -28.66
N ASN A 57 -6.05 -13.93 -27.57
CA ASN A 57 -6.59 -14.59 -26.39
C ASN A 57 -7.89 -13.95 -25.93
N THR A 58 -8.78 -14.76 -25.38
CA THR A 58 -9.93 -14.31 -24.61
C THR A 58 -9.55 -14.13 -23.16
N ILE A 59 -10.43 -13.52 -22.35
CA ILE A 59 -10.22 -13.43 -20.91
C ILE A 59 -10.07 -14.82 -20.27
N TYR A 60 -10.81 -15.81 -20.72
CA TYR A 60 -10.76 -17.18 -20.19
C TYR A 60 -9.42 -17.85 -20.47
N THR A 61 -8.94 -17.75 -21.72
CA THR A 61 -7.61 -18.27 -22.07
C THR A 61 -6.47 -17.55 -21.36
N ILE A 62 -6.61 -16.26 -21.05
CA ILE A 62 -5.65 -15.56 -20.21
C ILE A 62 -5.65 -16.12 -18.78
N CYS A 63 -6.83 -16.34 -18.17
CA CYS A 63 -6.92 -16.94 -16.84
C CYS A 63 -6.25 -18.33 -16.79
N ASP A 64 -6.49 -19.18 -17.78
CA ASP A 64 -5.86 -20.50 -17.89
C ASP A 64 -4.34 -20.37 -17.99
N ARG A 65 -3.86 -19.51 -18.87
CA ARG A 65 -2.42 -19.28 -19.05
C ARG A 65 -1.73 -18.67 -17.83
N LEU A 66 -2.44 -17.90 -17.01
CA LEU A 66 -1.90 -17.39 -15.76
C LEU A 66 -1.56 -18.50 -14.75
N HIS A 67 -2.32 -19.60 -14.76
CA HIS A 67 -2.03 -20.78 -13.93
C HIS A 67 -0.85 -21.61 -14.45
N GLU A 68 -0.55 -21.52 -15.75
CA GLU A 68 0.51 -22.28 -16.42
C GLU A 68 1.84 -21.48 -16.47
N LEU A 69 1.89 -20.27 -15.90
CA LEU A 69 3.11 -19.47 -15.92
C LEU A 69 4.23 -20.16 -15.13
N PRO A 70 5.48 -20.07 -15.62
CA PRO A 70 6.63 -20.59 -14.90
C PRO A 70 6.77 -20.02 -13.51
N GLU A 71 7.46 -20.73 -12.62
CA GLU A 71 7.92 -20.17 -11.35
C GLU A 71 8.75 -18.91 -11.61
N HIS A 72 8.90 -18.06 -10.60
CA HIS A 72 9.66 -16.80 -10.70
C HIS A 72 9.11 -15.82 -11.76
N THR A 73 7.80 -15.87 -12.02
CA THR A 73 7.12 -14.93 -12.94
C THR A 73 6.47 -13.78 -12.17
N ALA A 74 6.74 -12.56 -12.62
CA ALA A 74 5.99 -11.38 -12.21
C ALA A 74 5.02 -10.93 -13.32
N VAL A 75 3.81 -10.56 -12.96
CA VAL A 75 2.80 -10.07 -13.91
C VAL A 75 2.87 -8.56 -14.01
N LEU A 76 2.92 -8.07 -15.24
CA LEU A 76 2.82 -6.65 -15.55
C LEU A 76 1.48 -6.38 -16.26
N MET A 77 0.56 -5.78 -15.54
CA MET A 77 -0.77 -5.45 -16.07
C MET A 77 -0.73 -4.13 -16.83
N GLY A 78 -1.01 -4.19 -18.12
CA GLY A 78 -1.26 -3.02 -18.97
C GLY A 78 -2.71 -2.55 -18.87
N THR A 79 -3.51 -2.94 -19.86
CA THR A 79 -4.95 -2.69 -19.93
C THR A 79 -5.70 -3.96 -20.31
N TRP A 80 -6.97 -4.05 -19.91
CA TRP A 80 -7.87 -5.11 -20.39
C TRP A 80 -9.29 -4.57 -20.52
N ARG A 81 -9.68 -4.31 -21.75
CA ARG A 81 -11.02 -3.81 -22.10
C ARG A 81 -11.65 -4.53 -23.26
N VAL A 82 -10.84 -4.98 -24.22
CA VAL A 82 -11.30 -5.63 -25.45
C VAL A 82 -10.43 -6.84 -25.71
N ASP A 83 -11.02 -7.99 -25.98
CA ASP A 83 -10.30 -9.22 -26.34
C ASP A 83 -10.37 -9.51 -27.84
N MET A 84 -9.88 -10.69 -28.25
CA MET A 84 -9.85 -11.12 -29.63
C MET A 84 -11.23 -11.22 -30.32
N ASN A 85 -12.29 -11.32 -29.53
CA ASN A 85 -13.67 -11.42 -30.05
C ASN A 85 -14.38 -10.05 -30.03
N ASP A 86 -13.66 -8.94 -29.89
CA ASP A 86 -14.19 -7.59 -29.73
C ASP A 86 -15.17 -7.46 -28.54
N GLY A 87 -15.12 -8.41 -27.61
CA GLY A 87 -15.87 -8.36 -26.37
C GLY A 87 -15.38 -7.23 -25.48
N TYR A 88 -16.29 -6.31 -25.10
CA TYR A 88 -15.93 -5.23 -24.20
C TYR A 88 -16.09 -5.65 -22.74
N PHE A 89 -15.02 -5.52 -21.98
CA PHE A 89 -14.98 -5.89 -20.57
C PHE A 89 -14.99 -4.67 -19.65
N MET A 90 -15.78 -4.79 -18.61
CA MET A 90 -15.81 -3.80 -17.54
C MET A 90 -14.57 -3.93 -16.65
N ARG A 91 -14.38 -2.93 -15.79
CA ARG A 91 -13.26 -2.83 -14.86
C ARG A 91 -13.04 -4.06 -13.97
N ASN A 92 -14.11 -4.79 -13.66
CA ASN A 92 -14.07 -6.02 -12.86
C ASN A 92 -13.41 -7.22 -13.57
N ALA A 93 -13.26 -7.21 -14.88
CA ALA A 93 -12.57 -8.28 -15.59
C ALA A 93 -11.13 -8.49 -15.13
N THR A 94 -10.42 -7.39 -14.82
CA THR A 94 -9.04 -7.48 -14.27
C THR A 94 -9.00 -8.09 -12.88
N TYR A 95 -10.07 -7.97 -12.10
CA TYR A 95 -10.19 -8.66 -10.82
C TYR A 95 -10.28 -10.16 -11.01
N ALA A 96 -11.18 -10.61 -11.88
CA ALA A 96 -11.33 -12.04 -12.17
C ALA A 96 -10.01 -12.68 -12.65
N MET A 97 -9.26 -11.97 -13.52
CA MET A 97 -7.93 -12.43 -13.94
C MET A 97 -6.95 -12.56 -12.79
N MET A 98 -6.93 -11.58 -11.88
CA MET A 98 -5.97 -11.60 -10.76
C MET A 98 -6.40 -12.57 -9.65
N GLU A 99 -7.69 -12.79 -9.47
CA GLU A 99 -8.22 -13.83 -8.58
C GLU A 99 -7.91 -15.24 -9.08
N ALA A 100 -7.78 -15.42 -10.39
CA ALA A 100 -7.36 -16.70 -10.96
C ALA A 100 -5.94 -17.08 -10.53
N ALA A 101 -5.04 -16.13 -10.33
CA ALA A 101 -3.65 -16.40 -9.96
C ALA A 101 -3.16 -15.48 -8.83
N PRO A 102 -3.71 -15.60 -7.60
CA PRO A 102 -3.45 -14.65 -6.51
C PRO A 102 -2.02 -14.74 -5.95
N ALA A 103 -1.32 -15.83 -6.22
CA ALA A 103 0.07 -16.01 -5.79
C ALA A 103 1.04 -15.13 -6.58
N LEU A 104 0.73 -14.80 -7.83
CA LEU A 104 1.61 -14.05 -8.70
C LEU A 104 1.74 -12.58 -8.23
N PRO A 105 2.99 -12.06 -8.15
CA PRO A 105 3.19 -10.64 -7.90
C PRO A 105 2.79 -9.83 -9.11
N THR A 106 1.76 -9.00 -8.96
CA THR A 106 1.23 -8.20 -10.06
C THR A 106 1.54 -6.74 -9.89
N PHE A 107 2.14 -6.16 -10.92
CA PHE A 107 2.47 -4.73 -11.01
C PHE A 107 1.58 -4.06 -12.05
N SER A 108 1.15 -2.82 -11.78
CA SER A 108 0.30 -2.09 -12.71
C SER A 108 1.04 -0.96 -13.42
N LEU A 109 0.86 -0.86 -14.73
CA LEU A 109 1.35 0.28 -15.53
C LEU A 109 0.43 1.51 -15.46
N SER A 110 -0.73 1.35 -14.87
CA SER A 110 -1.73 2.39 -14.68
C SER A 110 -2.16 2.46 -13.22
N SER A 111 -3.19 3.23 -12.91
CA SER A 111 -3.80 3.22 -11.57
C SER A 111 -4.74 2.01 -11.35
N ALA A 112 -4.95 1.16 -12.35
CA ALA A 112 -5.81 -0.02 -12.23
C ALA A 112 -5.22 -1.00 -11.22
N GLY A 113 -6.07 -1.50 -10.32
CA GLY A 113 -5.69 -2.49 -9.33
C GLY A 113 -4.88 -2.00 -8.12
N LEU A 114 -4.40 -0.75 -8.13
CA LEU A 114 -3.72 -0.18 -6.97
C LEU A 114 -4.70 -0.06 -5.79
N GLY A 115 -4.29 -0.58 -4.63
CA GLY A 115 -5.12 -0.68 -3.44
C GLY A 115 -6.04 -1.90 -3.42
N TYR A 116 -5.93 -2.79 -4.40
CA TYR A 116 -6.73 -4.01 -4.51
C TYR A 116 -5.86 -5.23 -4.78
N TRP A 117 -5.45 -5.46 -6.03
CA TRP A 117 -4.69 -6.63 -6.44
C TRP A 117 -3.25 -6.31 -6.91
N ALA A 118 -2.97 -5.04 -7.27
CA ALA A 118 -1.62 -4.66 -7.68
C ALA A 118 -0.75 -4.36 -6.46
N VAL A 119 0.38 -5.05 -6.38
CA VAL A 119 1.38 -4.86 -5.33
C VAL A 119 1.99 -3.48 -5.39
N ALA A 120 2.29 -3.02 -6.60
CA ALA A 120 2.88 -1.72 -6.85
C ALA A 120 2.58 -1.21 -8.25
N GLY A 121 2.79 0.09 -8.43
CA GLY A 121 2.77 0.74 -9.74
C GLY A 121 3.46 2.10 -9.71
N ILE A 122 4.01 2.49 -10.86
CA ILE A 122 4.47 3.85 -11.09
C ILE A 122 3.48 4.52 -12.02
N VAL A 123 2.73 5.46 -11.49
CA VAL A 123 1.60 6.07 -12.16
C VAL A 123 1.76 7.59 -12.23
N PRO A 124 1.14 8.27 -13.19
CA PRO A 124 1.07 9.72 -13.17
C PRO A 124 0.43 10.22 -11.88
N ALA A 125 0.94 11.31 -11.33
CA ALA A 125 0.31 11.98 -10.19
C ALA A 125 -1.00 12.68 -10.65
N TYR A 126 -2.03 11.90 -10.93
CA TYR A 126 -3.30 12.36 -11.53
C TYR A 126 -3.92 13.55 -10.80
N ARG A 127 -3.79 13.61 -9.47
CA ARG A 127 -4.31 14.72 -8.68
C ARG A 127 -3.53 16.01 -8.92
N ALA A 128 -2.21 15.92 -9.02
CA ALA A 128 -1.35 17.06 -9.33
C ALA A 128 -1.59 17.52 -10.77
N LEU A 129 -1.68 16.57 -11.71
CA LEU A 129 -2.01 16.83 -13.11
C LEU A 129 -3.34 17.57 -13.25
N GLY A 130 -4.41 17.09 -12.60
CA GLY A 130 -5.72 17.75 -12.65
C GLY A 130 -5.71 19.16 -12.08
N LYS A 131 -4.98 19.39 -10.98
CA LYS A 131 -4.82 20.74 -10.42
C LYS A 131 -4.09 21.68 -11.37
N GLU A 132 -3.03 21.21 -11.98
CA GLU A 132 -2.24 22.00 -12.92
C GLU A 132 -3.03 22.31 -14.19
N MET A 133 -3.75 21.34 -14.74
CA MET A 133 -4.65 21.57 -15.87
C MET A 133 -5.71 22.64 -15.55
N ALA A 134 -6.34 22.57 -14.37
CA ALA A 134 -7.31 23.56 -13.95
C ALA A 134 -6.68 24.95 -13.79
N ARG A 135 -5.47 25.04 -13.24
CA ARG A 135 -4.73 26.29 -13.07
C ARG A 135 -4.37 26.92 -14.43
N GLN A 136 -3.87 26.13 -15.36
CA GLN A 136 -3.55 26.61 -16.70
C GLN A 136 -4.80 27.03 -17.48
N SER A 137 -5.87 26.25 -17.41
CA SER A 137 -7.15 26.61 -18.02
C SER A 137 -7.69 27.93 -17.48
N TYR A 138 -7.63 28.13 -16.17
CA TYR A 138 -8.05 29.39 -15.55
C TYR A 138 -7.23 30.57 -16.03
N ARG A 139 -5.89 30.45 -16.13
CA ARG A 139 -5.02 31.50 -16.65
C ARG A 139 -5.37 31.86 -18.09
N LEU A 140 -5.51 30.86 -18.97
CA LEU A 140 -5.86 31.10 -20.38
C LEU A 140 -7.21 31.79 -20.58
N LEU A 141 -8.16 31.53 -19.66
CA LEU A 141 -9.48 32.19 -19.70
C LEU A 141 -9.48 33.58 -19.11
N THR A 142 -8.64 33.90 -18.14
CA THR A 142 -8.59 35.20 -17.46
C THR A 142 -7.56 36.14 -18.06
N ASP A 143 -6.51 35.64 -18.66
CA ASP A 143 -5.48 36.44 -19.33
C ASP A 143 -5.10 35.81 -20.70
N PRO A 144 -5.93 36.01 -21.73
CA PRO A 144 -5.69 35.44 -23.05
C PRO A 144 -4.41 35.99 -23.76
N GLN A 145 -3.85 37.09 -23.24
CA GLN A 145 -2.64 37.71 -23.80
C GLN A 145 -1.34 37.10 -23.21
N ASP A 146 -1.43 36.39 -22.09
CA ASP A 146 -0.32 35.57 -21.59
C ASP A 146 -0.17 34.30 -22.46
N GLY A 147 0.25 34.51 -23.73
CA GLY A 147 0.45 33.47 -24.74
C GLY A 147 1.56 32.46 -24.39
N ASN A 148 2.00 32.44 -23.15
CA ASN A 148 3.04 31.56 -22.62
C ASN A 148 2.42 30.18 -22.27
N THR A 149 2.19 29.36 -23.30
CA THR A 149 1.86 27.95 -23.12
C THR A 149 3.05 27.25 -22.47
N HIS A 150 3.00 27.11 -21.16
CA HIS A 150 4.04 26.41 -20.41
C HIS A 150 3.75 24.90 -20.38
N MET A 151 4.66 24.13 -20.96
CA MET A 151 4.58 22.67 -20.84
C MET A 151 5.21 22.25 -19.50
N GLU A 152 4.38 21.86 -18.54
CA GLU A 152 4.84 21.34 -17.26
C GLU A 152 4.78 19.80 -17.24
N VAL A 153 5.90 19.18 -16.90
CA VAL A 153 5.97 17.71 -16.74
C VAL A 153 5.68 17.37 -15.29
N ILE A 154 4.51 16.80 -15.05
CA ILE A 154 4.13 16.32 -13.73
C ILE A 154 4.86 15.00 -13.43
N PRO A 155 5.57 14.89 -12.29
CA PRO A 155 6.29 13.68 -11.93
C PRO A 155 5.34 12.50 -11.67
N ASN A 156 5.85 11.29 -11.90
CA ASN A 156 5.11 10.09 -11.52
C ASN A 156 5.22 9.83 -10.03
N GLU A 157 4.20 9.18 -9.47
CA GLU A 157 4.18 8.66 -8.10
C GLU A 157 4.47 7.16 -8.10
N THR A 158 5.31 6.71 -7.16
CA THR A 158 5.46 5.29 -6.84
C THR A 158 4.45 4.94 -5.76
N ILE A 159 3.55 4.01 -6.07
CA ILE A 159 2.49 3.57 -5.15
C ILE A 159 2.66 2.09 -4.86
N LEU A 160 2.62 1.72 -3.57
CA LEU A 160 2.65 0.34 -3.10
C LEU A 160 1.41 0.03 -2.27
N ASP A 161 0.98 -1.22 -2.29
CA ASP A 161 -0.03 -1.74 -1.38
C ASP A 161 0.64 -2.35 -0.15
N GLY A 162 0.50 -1.71 1.01
CA GLY A 162 1.15 -2.13 2.26
C GLY A 162 0.66 -3.49 2.77
N LYS A 163 -0.60 -3.85 2.49
CA LYS A 163 -1.16 -5.15 2.85
C LYS A 163 -0.52 -6.25 2.00
N LEU A 164 -0.52 -6.09 0.67
CA LEU A 164 0.07 -7.07 -0.26
C LEU A 164 1.59 -7.19 -0.09
N VAL A 165 2.29 -6.09 0.15
CA VAL A 165 3.72 -6.09 0.49
C VAL A 165 3.99 -6.98 1.70
N LYS A 166 3.20 -6.85 2.75
CA LYS A 166 3.34 -7.65 3.97
C LYS A 166 2.96 -9.11 3.75
N GLU A 167 1.84 -9.39 3.09
CA GLU A 167 1.35 -10.74 2.79
C GLU A 167 2.34 -11.54 1.93
N LYS A 168 2.89 -10.89 0.90
CA LYS A 168 3.86 -11.51 -0.01
C LYS A 168 5.31 -11.41 0.48
N LYS A 169 5.54 -10.86 1.70
CA LYS A 169 6.86 -10.71 2.35
C LYS A 169 7.90 -10.00 1.47
N LEU A 170 7.49 -8.92 0.80
CA LEU A 170 8.33 -8.22 -0.15
C LEU A 170 9.34 -7.30 0.51
N ASN A 171 10.53 -7.25 -0.07
CA ASN A 171 11.55 -6.29 0.36
C ASN A 171 11.31 -4.93 -0.33
N ILE A 172 11.00 -3.92 0.46
CA ILE A 172 10.81 -2.54 -0.02
C ILE A 172 11.99 -1.62 0.28
N THR A 173 13.07 -2.17 0.84
CA THR A 173 14.27 -1.40 1.21
C THR A 173 14.97 -0.90 -0.04
N GLY A 174 15.29 0.39 -0.06
CA GLY A 174 16.03 1.01 -1.16
C GLY A 174 15.18 1.34 -2.39
N LEU A 175 13.84 1.30 -2.31
CA LEU A 175 12.99 1.81 -3.38
C LEU A 175 13.17 3.34 -3.55
N PRO A 176 13.07 3.86 -4.80
CA PRO A 176 13.19 5.28 -5.05
C PRO A 176 12.06 6.06 -4.36
N GLN A 177 12.44 7.04 -3.56
CA GLN A 177 11.51 7.91 -2.86
C GLN A 177 11.03 9.08 -3.76
N PRO A 178 9.83 9.64 -3.53
CA PRO A 178 8.87 9.27 -2.51
C PRO A 178 8.00 8.07 -2.90
N VAL A 179 7.69 7.22 -1.92
CA VAL A 179 6.77 6.09 -2.06
C VAL A 179 5.48 6.36 -1.31
N LYS A 180 4.35 6.23 -1.98
CA LYS A 180 3.03 6.32 -1.36
C LYS A 180 2.52 4.93 -1.03
N MET A 181 2.21 4.69 0.24
CA MET A 181 1.66 3.42 0.70
C MET A 181 0.13 3.49 0.75
N LEU A 182 -0.54 2.50 0.17
CA LEU A 182 -1.98 2.26 0.32
C LEU A 182 -2.18 1.09 1.30
N ASN A 183 -3.40 0.95 1.82
CA ASN A 183 -3.80 -0.19 2.68
C ASN A 183 -2.79 -0.52 3.79
N VAL A 184 -2.19 0.51 4.38
CA VAL A 184 -1.29 0.31 5.53
C VAL A 184 -2.10 -0.16 6.71
N THR A 185 -1.84 -1.38 7.18
CA THR A 185 -2.44 -1.85 8.42
C THR A 185 -1.85 -1.05 9.57
N PRO A 186 -2.66 -0.33 10.36
CA PRO A 186 -2.15 0.41 11.50
C PRO A 186 -1.47 -0.55 12.48
N SER A 187 -0.42 -0.09 13.14
CA SER A 187 0.23 -0.88 14.17
C SER A 187 -0.75 -1.16 15.31
N PHE A 188 -0.53 -2.25 16.08
CA PHE A 188 -1.36 -2.57 17.26
C PHE A 188 -1.51 -1.36 18.18
N TYR A 189 -0.43 -0.62 18.40
CA TYR A 189 -0.45 0.59 19.20
C TYR A 189 -1.33 1.69 18.61
N GLU A 190 -1.24 1.97 17.31
CA GLU A 190 -2.06 2.98 16.65
C GLU A 190 -3.54 2.63 16.67
N GLN A 191 -3.87 1.35 16.51
CA GLN A 191 -5.23 0.86 16.53
C GLN A 191 -5.86 0.94 17.93
N TYR A 192 -5.08 0.64 18.99
CA TYR A 192 -5.58 0.54 20.35
C TYR A 192 -5.07 1.64 21.29
N LYS A 193 -4.39 2.67 20.81
CA LYS A 193 -3.78 3.70 21.64
C LYS A 193 -4.73 4.31 22.69
N TYR A 194 -5.95 4.62 22.30
CA TYR A 194 -6.93 5.19 23.24
C TYR A 194 -7.37 4.19 24.31
N HIS A 195 -7.51 2.92 23.99
CA HIS A 195 -7.81 1.87 24.93
C HIS A 195 -6.64 1.63 25.90
N ILE A 196 -5.42 1.60 25.38
CA ILE A 196 -4.20 1.46 26.20
C ILE A 196 -4.09 2.63 27.18
N TRP A 197 -4.29 3.86 26.73
CA TRP A 197 -4.26 5.03 27.59
C TRP A 197 -5.39 5.04 28.62
N SER A 198 -6.61 4.65 28.25
CA SER A 198 -7.74 4.57 29.18
C SER A 198 -7.52 3.51 30.26
N VAL A 199 -7.04 2.33 29.90
CA VAL A 199 -6.68 1.28 30.88
C VAL A 199 -5.56 1.74 31.79
N GLY A 200 -4.53 2.39 31.25
CA GLY A 200 -3.43 2.97 32.02
C GLY A 200 -3.91 4.01 33.03
N ALA A 201 -4.81 4.91 32.64
CA ALA A 201 -5.39 5.90 33.54
C ALA A 201 -6.20 5.26 34.69
N VAL A 202 -7.03 4.25 34.40
CA VAL A 202 -7.79 3.51 35.43
C VAL A 202 -6.84 2.82 36.40
N LEU A 203 -5.80 2.16 35.91
CA LEU A 203 -4.79 1.52 36.76
C LEU A 203 -4.07 2.54 37.67
N LEU A 204 -3.73 3.71 37.16
CA LEU A 204 -3.13 4.77 37.97
C LEU A 204 -4.06 5.24 39.10
N VAL A 205 -5.33 5.42 38.83
CA VAL A 205 -6.34 5.79 39.85
C VAL A 205 -6.48 4.69 40.91
N LEU A 206 -6.52 3.42 40.51
CA LEU A 206 -6.60 2.29 41.44
C LEU A 206 -5.35 2.18 42.32
N LEU A 207 -4.17 2.33 41.72
CA LEU A 207 -2.91 2.34 42.46
C LEU A 207 -2.85 3.52 43.45
N GLY A 208 -3.23 4.72 42.99
CA GLY A 208 -3.36 5.88 43.89
C GLY A 208 -4.28 5.65 45.04
N GLY A 209 -5.49 5.07 44.81
CA GLY A 209 -6.42 4.68 45.84
C GLY A 209 -5.87 3.65 46.83
N LEU A 210 -5.12 2.66 46.31
CA LEU A 210 -4.42 1.68 47.13
C LEU A 210 -3.37 2.34 48.07
N PHE A 211 -2.54 3.23 47.50
CA PHE A 211 -1.54 3.96 48.31
C PHE A 211 -2.19 4.80 49.42
N VAL A 212 -3.27 5.52 49.10
CA VAL A 212 -4.00 6.31 50.08
C VAL A 212 -4.60 5.40 51.14
N SER A 213 -5.19 4.29 50.77
CA SER A 213 -5.77 3.30 51.72
C SER A 213 -4.69 2.72 52.64
N LEU A 214 -3.54 2.34 52.10
CA LEU A 214 -2.41 1.83 52.91
C LEU A 214 -1.90 2.90 53.84
N TYR A 215 -1.76 4.14 53.40
CA TYR A 215 -1.32 5.26 54.23
C TYR A 215 -2.26 5.45 55.43
N PHE A 216 -3.58 5.50 55.22
CA PHE A 216 -4.56 5.61 56.27
C PHE A 216 -4.56 4.40 57.23
N TYR A 217 -4.38 3.20 56.68
CA TYR A 217 -4.27 1.98 57.48
C TYR A 217 -3.09 2.04 58.45
N TYR A 218 -1.90 2.37 57.96
CA TYR A 218 -0.67 2.50 58.79
C TYR A 218 -0.81 3.63 59.79
N HIS A 219 -1.36 4.75 59.38
CA HIS A 219 -1.56 5.89 60.28
C HIS A 219 -2.53 5.58 61.41
N THR A 220 -3.64 4.93 61.10
CA THR A 220 -4.64 4.52 62.12
C THR A 220 -4.08 3.46 63.06
N LYS A 221 -3.31 2.51 62.52
CA LYS A 221 -2.64 1.50 63.36
C LYS A 221 -1.68 2.15 64.35
N LYS A 222 -0.82 3.09 63.91
CA LYS A 222 0.11 3.82 64.77
C LYS A 222 -0.61 4.59 65.85
N LEU A 223 -1.70 5.28 65.55
CA LEU A 223 -2.54 5.98 66.55
C LEU A 223 -3.12 5.04 67.59
N LYS A 224 -3.59 3.84 67.20
CA LYS A 224 -4.09 2.82 68.11
C LYS A 224 -2.98 2.35 69.05
N ASP A 225 -1.81 2.04 68.51
CA ASP A 225 -0.67 1.58 69.33
C ASP A 225 -0.24 2.66 70.34
N GLU A 226 -0.24 3.94 69.96
CA GLU A 226 0.06 5.07 70.85
C GLU A 226 -1.01 5.23 71.95
N LEU A 227 -2.29 5.01 71.61
CA LEU A 227 -3.42 5.09 72.54
C LEU A 227 -3.35 3.95 73.58
N GLU A 228 -3.08 2.71 73.20
CA GLU A 228 -2.90 1.57 74.08
C GLU A 228 -1.77 1.77 75.07
N VAL A 229 -0.62 2.32 74.64
CA VAL A 229 0.50 2.65 75.48
C VAL A 229 0.13 3.73 76.50
N SER A 230 -0.62 4.76 76.10
CA SER A 230 -1.04 5.84 76.99
C SER A 230 -2.07 5.39 78.01
N GLU A 231 -3.03 4.52 77.62
CA GLU A 231 -3.99 3.92 78.55
C GLU A 231 -3.31 2.98 79.55
N GLY A 232 -2.30 2.19 79.10
CA GLY A 232 -1.49 1.35 79.99
C GLY A 232 -0.79 2.18 81.07
N ALA A 233 -0.13 3.28 80.67
CA ALA A 233 0.53 4.17 81.62
C ALA A 233 -0.40 4.86 82.62
N LEU A 234 -1.62 5.19 82.19
CA LEU A 234 -2.66 5.73 83.10
C LEU A 234 -3.21 4.71 84.10
N ARG A 235 -3.25 3.41 83.76
CA ARG A 235 -3.65 2.32 84.65
C ARG A 235 -2.59 2.01 85.71
N GLU A 236 -1.29 2.15 85.41
CA GLU A 236 -0.22 1.94 86.35
C GLU A 236 -0.03 3.12 87.33
N ALA A 237 -0.52 4.32 86.99
CA ALA A 237 -0.45 5.51 87.79
C ALA A 237 -1.62 5.67 88.81
N LYS A 238 -2.55 4.75 88.80
CA LYS A 238 -3.74 4.75 89.64
C LYS A 238 -3.65 3.62 90.71
#